data_de516700abc9c86427f19f8f4534b9cb
#
_entry.id   de516700abc9c86427f19f8f4534b9cb
#
_cell.length_a   1.000
_cell.length_b   1.000
_cell.length_c   1.000
_cell.angle_alpha   90.00
_cell.angle_beta   90.00
_cell.angle_gamma   90.00
#
_symmetry.space_group_name_H-M   'P 1'
#
loop_
_entity.id
_entity.type
_entity.pdbx_description
1 polymer ?
#
loop_
_entity_poly.entity_id
_entity_poly.type
_entity_poly.pdbx_seq_one_letter_code
_entity_poly.pdbx_strand_id
1 'polypeptide(L)'
;VILLRFAAVALAAAGLSACAVVPETRPSQPPAASARPPVAPSLPTAPAVPVSGNALSVGVRPGPAVRDLGLTQAGALSALGAFRISCPSLVKRVDGSGLTRAGDWTATCEAARSWPDADAAGFFAAQFEAVTVGEGKALATGYYEPEIAGSRTPQPGYAVPIYRRPPDLIEADLGLFGAEWKGRKIRGRIEGGKFVPYSDRAAIENGALAGRGLEIAWAADPIEFFFLQVQGSGRLRLPDGQVMRIGYDGQNGQDYVGIGALLRDRGLIEPGKSSMQGIMEWLRAHPEEGRALMRENRSFVFFRELTGAGPVGALGLPVTGRTTVAADPAFVPLGAPVWLALDRPEASGLWVAQDTGGAIKGANRFDTFWGAGEEARRIAGGMSGRGEAWLLLPRGVLARLGGGNGGTATRP
;
A
#
# COMPACT_ATOMS: atom_id res chain seq x y z
N VAL A 1 -32.68 43.05 -58.02
CA VAL A 1 -32.59 43.06 -59.48
C VAL A 1 -31.85 41.78 -59.88
N ILE A 2 -32.54 40.64 -60.22
CA ILE A 2 -32.79 40.11 -61.55
C ILE A 2 -31.48 39.70 -62.24
N LEU A 3 -31.25 38.47 -62.67
CA LEU A 3 -31.83 37.40 -63.46
C LEU A 3 -30.85 36.21 -63.50
N LEU A 4 -31.20 34.94 -63.27
CA LEU A 4 -31.74 33.93 -64.25
C LEU A 4 -30.92 33.69 -65.52
N ARG A 5 -30.45 32.45 -65.73
CA ARG A 5 -30.84 31.49 -66.82
C ARG A 5 -29.86 30.32 -66.94
N PHE A 6 -30.33 29.08 -66.81
CA PHE A 6 -30.60 27.99 -67.79
C PHE A 6 -29.37 27.49 -68.55
N ALA A 7 -29.05 26.27 -68.36
CA ALA A 7 -29.45 24.98 -68.97
C ALA A 7 -28.53 24.57 -70.13
N ALA A 8 -28.01 23.36 -70.11
CA ALA A 8 -28.32 22.38 -71.15
C ALA A 8 -27.62 21.02 -70.90
N VAL A 9 -28.37 19.99 -71.10
CA VAL A 9 -28.13 18.55 -71.15
C VAL A 9 -27.33 18.19 -72.39
N ALA A 10 -26.41 17.20 -72.32
CA ALA A 10 -26.09 16.33 -73.45
C ALA A 10 -25.71 14.94 -72.94
N LEU A 11 -26.59 13.95 -73.27
CA LEU A 11 -26.31 12.55 -73.25
C LEU A 11 -25.41 12.16 -74.41
N ALA A 12 -24.44 11.27 -74.20
CA ALA A 12 -23.97 10.36 -75.25
C ALA A 12 -23.53 9.04 -74.57
N ALA A 13 -24.14 7.99 -75.11
CA ALA A 13 -23.95 6.58 -74.80
C ALA A 13 -22.80 5.96 -75.60
N ALA A 14 -22.36 4.84 -75.11
CA ALA A 14 -21.82 3.64 -75.82
C ALA A 14 -20.30 3.39 -75.62
N GLY A 15 -20.03 2.14 -75.27
CA GLY A 15 -18.72 1.51 -75.37
C GLY A 15 -18.46 0.40 -74.36
N LEU A 16 -19.11 -0.74 -74.45
CA LEU A 16 -18.74 -1.99 -73.76
C LEU A 16 -17.38 -2.45 -74.30
N SER A 17 -16.39 -2.60 -73.42
CA SER A 17 -15.25 -3.49 -73.63
C SER A 17 -14.95 -4.20 -72.35
N ALA A 18 -15.25 -5.45 -72.27
CA ALA A 18 -14.93 -6.39 -71.23
C ALA A 18 -13.43 -6.73 -71.29
N CYS A 19 -12.66 -6.29 -70.31
CA CYS A 19 -11.36 -6.87 -70.01
C CYS A 19 -11.48 -7.63 -68.69
N ALA A 20 -11.37 -8.95 -68.76
CA ALA A 20 -11.28 -9.85 -67.63
C ALA A 20 -9.95 -9.57 -66.88
N VAL A 21 -10.05 -9.04 -65.68
CA VAL A 21 -8.92 -8.91 -64.74
C VAL A 21 -8.91 -10.15 -63.87
N VAL A 22 -7.88 -10.99 -64.02
CA VAL A 22 -7.57 -12.10 -63.13
C VAL A 22 -7.21 -11.50 -61.77
N PRO A 23 -7.83 -11.91 -60.67
CA PRO A 23 -7.42 -11.42 -59.34
C PRO A 23 -6.08 -12.07 -58.94
N GLU A 24 -5.03 -11.27 -58.79
CA GLU A 24 -3.83 -11.69 -58.10
C GLU A 24 -4.16 -12.02 -56.63
N THR A 25 -3.96 -13.28 -56.26
CA THR A 25 -4.02 -13.74 -54.88
C THR A 25 -2.86 -13.12 -54.12
N ARG A 26 -3.10 -12.05 -53.32
CA ARG A 26 -2.18 -11.60 -52.28
C ARG A 26 -2.03 -12.73 -51.24
N PRO A 27 -0.80 -13.05 -50.81
CA PRO A 27 -0.62 -13.95 -49.71
C PRO A 27 -1.28 -13.34 -48.46
N SER A 28 -2.16 -14.12 -47.82
CA SER A 28 -2.80 -13.78 -46.55
C SER A 28 -1.76 -13.54 -45.49
N GLN A 29 -1.63 -12.30 -45.01
CA GLN A 29 -0.91 -12.03 -43.76
C GLN A 29 -1.59 -12.82 -42.64
N PRO A 30 -0.82 -13.48 -41.76
CA PRO A 30 -1.38 -14.07 -40.58
C PRO A 30 -2.05 -12.96 -39.74
N PRO A 31 -3.20 -13.23 -39.08
CA PRO A 31 -3.88 -12.25 -38.26
C PRO A 31 -2.91 -11.72 -37.21
N ALA A 32 -2.77 -10.42 -37.17
CA ALA A 32 -2.00 -9.73 -36.11
C ALA A 32 -2.54 -10.23 -34.77
N ALA A 33 -1.64 -10.79 -33.96
CA ALA A 33 -1.98 -11.21 -32.61
C ALA A 33 -2.61 -9.99 -31.91
N SER A 34 -3.89 -10.11 -31.61
CA SER A 34 -4.65 -9.12 -30.84
C SER A 34 -3.90 -8.93 -29.53
N ALA A 35 -3.22 -7.79 -29.38
CA ALA A 35 -2.60 -7.39 -28.12
C ALA A 35 -3.73 -7.39 -27.09
N ARG A 36 -3.66 -8.30 -26.12
CA ARG A 36 -4.55 -8.27 -24.95
C ARG A 36 -4.46 -6.87 -24.35
N PRO A 37 -5.60 -6.18 -24.14
CA PRO A 37 -5.57 -4.92 -23.42
C PRO A 37 -4.90 -5.16 -22.06
N PRO A 38 -4.09 -4.22 -21.54
CA PRO A 38 -3.48 -4.34 -20.23
C PRO A 38 -4.59 -4.57 -19.22
N VAL A 39 -4.48 -5.66 -18.46
CA VAL A 39 -5.41 -5.98 -17.37
C VAL A 39 -5.29 -4.85 -16.35
N ALA A 40 -6.35 -4.08 -16.16
CA ALA A 40 -6.41 -3.04 -15.16
C ALA A 40 -6.24 -3.69 -13.77
N PRO A 41 -5.34 -3.19 -12.92
CA PRO A 41 -5.08 -3.79 -11.63
C PRO A 41 -6.27 -3.60 -10.70
N SER A 42 -6.75 -4.70 -10.15
CA SER A 42 -7.77 -4.71 -9.10
C SER A 42 -7.19 -4.23 -7.77
N LEU A 43 -7.94 -3.39 -7.05
CA LEU A 43 -7.67 -3.12 -5.64
C LEU A 43 -7.56 -4.44 -4.86
N PRO A 44 -6.79 -4.48 -3.77
CA PRO A 44 -6.59 -5.72 -3.02
C PRO A 44 -7.93 -6.35 -2.68
N THR A 45 -8.08 -7.58 -3.07
CA THR A 45 -9.17 -8.48 -2.69
C THR A 45 -9.27 -8.52 -1.15
N ALA A 46 -10.48 -8.72 -0.64
CA ALA A 46 -10.82 -8.83 0.78
C ALA A 46 -9.71 -9.45 1.65
N PRO A 47 -9.63 -9.09 2.94
CA PRO A 47 -8.56 -9.55 3.80
C PRO A 47 -8.41 -11.06 3.70
N ALA A 48 -7.20 -11.50 3.37
CA ALA A 48 -6.85 -12.90 3.53
C ALA A 48 -7.25 -13.29 4.96
N VAL A 49 -7.90 -14.42 5.12
CA VAL A 49 -8.23 -15.01 6.43
C VAL A 49 -7.00 -14.82 7.31
N PRO A 50 -7.12 -14.24 8.52
CA PRO A 50 -5.96 -14.00 9.37
C PRO A 50 -5.25 -15.32 9.57
N VAL A 51 -4.04 -15.47 9.03
CA VAL A 51 -3.19 -16.61 9.33
C VAL A 51 -2.82 -16.44 10.79
N SER A 52 -3.42 -17.23 11.67
CA SER A 52 -3.06 -17.25 13.07
C SER A 52 -1.64 -17.79 13.20
N GLY A 53 -0.72 -17.01 13.77
CA GLY A 53 0.67 -17.40 13.95
C GLY A 53 1.66 -16.31 13.55
N ASN A 54 2.92 -16.72 13.46
CA ASN A 54 4.03 -15.87 13.07
C ASN A 54 4.95 -16.59 12.07
N ALA A 55 6.04 -15.92 11.65
CA ALA A 55 6.96 -16.51 10.69
C ALA A 55 7.51 -17.88 11.09
N LEU A 56 7.80 -18.09 12.38
CA LEU A 56 8.28 -19.40 12.86
C LEU A 56 7.21 -20.48 12.73
N SER A 57 5.93 -20.17 12.97
CA SER A 57 4.84 -21.15 12.92
C SER A 57 4.53 -21.64 11.50
N VAL A 58 4.82 -20.84 10.47
CA VAL A 58 4.62 -21.22 9.06
C VAL A 58 5.87 -21.84 8.44
N GLY A 59 6.97 -21.88 9.18
CA GLY A 59 8.24 -22.44 8.75
C GLY A 59 9.16 -21.47 8.04
N VAL A 60 10.45 -21.68 8.24
CA VAL A 60 11.54 -20.85 7.68
C VAL A 60 12.59 -21.75 7.06
N ARG A 61 13.05 -21.40 5.87
CA ARG A 61 14.10 -22.16 5.15
C ARG A 61 15.09 -21.23 4.45
N PRO A 62 16.30 -21.71 4.11
CA PRO A 62 17.25 -20.92 3.33
C PRO A 62 16.64 -20.45 2.00
N GLY A 63 16.93 -19.21 1.65
CA GLY A 63 16.71 -18.65 0.32
C GLY A 63 17.97 -18.75 -0.54
N PRO A 64 17.98 -18.13 -1.73
CA PRO A 64 19.16 -18.02 -2.60
C PRO A 64 20.26 -17.19 -1.94
N ALA A 65 21.51 -17.33 -2.41
CA ALA A 65 22.57 -16.47 -1.91
C ALA A 65 22.27 -15.00 -2.27
N VAL A 66 22.47 -14.08 -1.34
CA VAL A 66 22.11 -12.66 -1.53
C VAL A 66 22.80 -12.04 -2.74
N ARG A 67 24.05 -12.45 -3.05
CA ARG A 67 24.78 -12.01 -4.24
C ARG A 67 24.13 -12.43 -5.57
N ASP A 68 23.29 -13.47 -5.54
CA ASP A 68 22.65 -14.04 -6.73
C ASP A 68 21.24 -13.44 -6.97
N LEU A 69 20.77 -12.55 -6.08
CA LEU A 69 19.47 -11.89 -6.18
C LEU A 69 19.43 -10.79 -7.26
N GLY A 70 20.57 -10.39 -7.83
CA GLY A 70 20.62 -9.35 -8.85
C GLY A 70 20.49 -7.92 -8.29
N LEU A 71 21.04 -7.67 -7.10
CA LEU A 71 21.04 -6.34 -6.49
C LEU A 71 21.69 -5.31 -7.42
N THR A 72 20.98 -4.26 -7.76
CA THR A 72 21.56 -3.09 -8.42
C THR A 72 22.19 -2.17 -7.38
N GLN A 73 23.31 -1.53 -7.73
CA GLN A 73 23.98 -0.59 -6.83
C GLN A 73 23.05 0.56 -6.40
N ALA A 74 22.22 1.09 -7.32
CA ALA A 74 21.28 2.17 -7.02
C ALA A 74 20.19 1.72 -6.04
N GLY A 75 19.59 0.56 -6.26
CA GLY A 75 18.57 -0.02 -5.35
C GLY A 75 19.15 -0.34 -3.98
N ALA A 76 20.37 -0.93 -3.95
CA ALA A 76 21.07 -1.24 -2.72
C ALA A 76 21.45 0.03 -1.92
N LEU A 77 21.88 1.11 -2.58
CA LEU A 77 22.20 2.38 -1.94
C LEU A 77 20.95 2.99 -1.25
N SER A 78 19.83 3.00 -1.96
CA SER A 78 18.55 3.48 -1.39
C SER A 78 18.14 2.64 -0.17
N ALA A 79 18.22 1.32 -0.29
CA ALA A 79 17.90 0.39 0.78
C ALA A 79 18.88 0.51 1.97
N LEU A 80 20.17 0.73 1.74
CA LEU A 80 21.15 0.96 2.81
C LEU A 80 20.84 2.22 3.59
N GLY A 81 20.44 3.31 2.91
CA GLY A 81 19.97 4.54 3.57
C GLY A 81 18.77 4.28 4.47
N ALA A 82 17.74 3.59 3.96
CA ALA A 82 16.54 3.23 4.72
C ALA A 82 16.85 2.25 5.88
N PHE A 83 17.75 1.29 5.66
CA PHE A 83 18.20 0.37 6.70
C PHE A 83 18.93 1.09 7.85
N ARG A 84 19.85 2.02 7.51
CA ARG A 84 20.56 2.86 8.51
C ARG A 84 19.59 3.61 9.41
N ILE A 85 18.53 4.18 8.84
CA ILE A 85 17.46 4.88 9.59
C ILE A 85 16.73 3.91 10.51
N SER A 86 16.54 2.65 10.10
CA SER A 86 15.83 1.62 10.86
C SER A 86 16.65 1.03 12.02
N CYS A 87 17.97 1.09 11.95
CA CYS A 87 18.89 0.48 12.91
C CYS A 87 18.63 0.84 14.38
N PRO A 88 18.38 2.12 14.76
CA PRO A 88 18.06 2.46 16.15
C PRO A 88 16.82 1.75 16.70
N SER A 89 15.88 1.38 15.82
CA SER A 89 14.70 0.61 16.20
C SER A 89 15.01 -0.89 16.27
N LEU A 90 15.70 -1.45 15.27
CA LEU A 90 16.03 -2.88 15.17
C LEU A 90 16.79 -3.40 16.40
N VAL A 91 17.78 -2.62 16.89
CA VAL A 91 18.63 -3.02 18.04
C VAL A 91 17.94 -2.90 19.40
N LYS A 92 16.67 -2.45 19.44
CA LYS A 92 15.95 -2.23 20.70
C LYS A 92 14.59 -2.94 20.79
N ARG A 93 13.95 -3.21 19.65
CA ARG A 93 12.57 -3.69 19.67
C ARG A 93 12.48 -5.19 19.84
N VAL A 94 11.36 -5.64 20.37
CA VAL A 94 10.94 -7.03 20.34
C VAL A 94 10.36 -7.33 18.97
N ASP A 95 10.89 -8.35 18.30
CA ASP A 95 10.43 -8.82 17.00
C ASP A 95 9.23 -9.74 17.15
N GLY A 96 8.06 -9.30 16.64
CA GLY A 96 6.83 -10.09 16.67
C GLY A 96 6.85 -11.31 15.73
N SER A 97 7.72 -11.32 14.73
CA SER A 97 7.86 -12.45 13.81
C SER A 97 8.55 -13.67 14.46
N GLY A 98 9.27 -13.44 15.56
CA GLY A 98 10.07 -14.47 16.26
C GLY A 98 11.37 -14.85 15.55
N LEU A 99 11.67 -14.26 14.39
CA LEU A 99 12.85 -14.60 13.60
C LEU A 99 14.14 -14.05 14.21
N THR A 100 14.06 -12.82 14.74
CA THR A 100 15.25 -12.11 15.21
C THR A 100 15.13 -11.67 16.67
N ARG A 101 16.29 -11.39 17.26
CA ARG A 101 16.44 -10.71 18.55
C ARG A 101 17.15 -9.38 18.30
N ALA A 102 16.96 -8.42 19.17
CA ALA A 102 17.61 -7.12 19.07
C ALA A 102 19.15 -7.23 18.88
N GLY A 103 19.79 -8.15 19.60
CA GLY A 103 21.23 -8.41 19.50
C GLY A 103 21.71 -8.93 18.15
N ASP A 104 20.85 -9.62 17.38
CA ASP A 104 21.20 -10.13 16.05
C ASP A 104 21.52 -9.00 15.05
N TRP A 105 20.96 -7.81 15.28
CA TRP A 105 21.11 -6.63 14.42
C TRP A 105 22.31 -5.75 14.76
N THR A 106 22.93 -5.92 15.93
CA THR A 106 23.95 -4.98 16.46
C THR A 106 25.13 -4.87 15.50
N ALA A 107 25.79 -5.97 15.18
CA ALA A 107 26.98 -5.96 14.32
C ALA A 107 26.66 -5.47 12.89
N THR A 108 25.52 -5.89 12.33
CA THR A 108 25.07 -5.46 10.99
C THR A 108 24.75 -3.95 10.96
N CYS A 109 24.13 -3.42 12.01
CA CYS A 109 23.86 -1.99 12.13
C CYS A 109 25.12 -1.15 12.35
N GLU A 110 26.11 -1.67 13.08
CA GLU A 110 27.42 -1.03 13.22
C GLU A 110 28.16 -0.99 11.89
N ALA A 111 28.20 -2.13 11.15
CA ALA A 111 28.77 -2.18 9.82
C ALA A 111 28.07 -1.21 8.85
N ALA A 112 26.73 -1.13 8.86
CA ALA A 112 25.97 -0.23 8.01
C ALA A 112 26.37 1.24 8.19
N ARG A 113 26.69 1.64 9.41
CA ARG A 113 27.00 3.02 9.77
C ARG A 113 28.21 3.59 9.02
N SER A 114 29.23 2.77 8.79
CA SER A 114 30.50 3.14 8.16
C SER A 114 30.72 2.50 6.78
N TRP A 115 29.80 1.65 6.29
CA TRP A 115 29.96 1.01 4.99
C TRP A 115 29.95 2.03 3.85
N PRO A 116 30.87 1.94 2.88
CA PRO A 116 30.90 2.88 1.75
C PRO A 116 29.64 2.80 0.92
N ASP A 117 29.03 3.95 0.60
CA ASP A 117 27.85 4.03 -0.25
C ASP A 117 28.10 3.46 -1.66
N ALA A 118 29.33 3.58 -2.16
CA ALA A 118 29.75 3.04 -3.45
C ALA A 118 29.74 1.50 -3.52
N ASP A 119 29.68 0.81 -2.37
CA ASP A 119 29.61 -0.65 -2.27
C ASP A 119 28.37 -1.11 -1.50
N ALA A 120 27.24 -0.43 -1.68
CA ALA A 120 26.01 -0.78 -0.99
C ALA A 120 25.51 -2.21 -1.30
N ALA A 121 25.68 -2.68 -2.53
CA ALA A 121 25.33 -4.06 -2.89
C ALA A 121 26.22 -5.09 -2.15
N GLY A 122 27.52 -4.80 -2.01
CA GLY A 122 28.46 -5.60 -1.22
C GLY A 122 28.07 -5.68 0.25
N PHE A 123 27.52 -4.59 0.82
CA PHE A 123 26.97 -4.59 2.18
C PHE A 123 25.93 -5.69 2.38
N PHE A 124 24.90 -5.73 1.53
CA PHE A 124 23.84 -6.74 1.67
C PHE A 124 24.36 -8.14 1.42
N ALA A 125 25.23 -8.31 0.43
CA ALA A 125 25.84 -9.60 0.15
C ALA A 125 26.75 -10.12 1.29
N ALA A 126 27.42 -9.23 2.01
CA ALA A 126 28.33 -9.60 3.09
C ALA A 126 27.60 -9.81 4.43
N GLN A 127 26.62 -8.98 4.76
CA GLN A 127 26.00 -8.93 6.10
C GLN A 127 24.76 -9.79 6.24
N PHE A 128 24.12 -10.19 5.14
CA PHE A 128 22.81 -10.84 5.19
C PHE A 128 22.82 -12.25 4.58
N GLU A 129 21.84 -13.02 5.00
CA GLU A 129 21.39 -14.27 4.39
C GLU A 129 19.92 -14.14 4.02
N ALA A 130 19.52 -14.69 2.87
CA ALA A 130 18.15 -14.69 2.41
C ALA A 130 17.38 -15.86 3.03
N VAL A 131 16.16 -15.57 3.47
CA VAL A 131 15.29 -16.51 4.17
C VAL A 131 13.92 -16.52 3.53
N THR A 132 13.40 -17.71 3.21
CA THR A 132 12.05 -17.93 2.74
C THR A 132 11.14 -18.20 3.93
N VAL A 133 10.03 -17.48 4.05
CA VAL A 133 8.98 -17.68 5.06
C VAL A 133 7.83 -18.44 4.42
N GLY A 134 7.42 -19.55 5.02
CA GLY A 134 6.36 -20.40 4.50
C GLY A 134 6.64 -20.89 3.08
N GLU A 135 5.69 -20.76 2.17
CA GLU A 135 5.85 -21.14 0.76
C GLU A 135 6.72 -20.16 -0.05
N GLY A 136 6.95 -18.94 0.45
CA GLY A 136 7.70 -17.91 -0.26
C GLY A 136 6.89 -17.15 -1.31
N LYS A 137 5.69 -17.60 -1.65
CA LYS A 137 4.80 -16.93 -2.62
C LYS A 137 4.38 -15.56 -2.10
N ALA A 138 4.66 -14.52 -2.86
CA ALA A 138 4.41 -13.14 -2.49
C ALA A 138 3.26 -12.52 -3.27
N LEU A 139 2.55 -11.60 -2.60
CA LEU A 139 1.63 -10.65 -3.18
C LEU A 139 2.02 -9.25 -2.72
N ALA A 140 2.32 -8.37 -3.66
CA ALA A 140 2.58 -6.97 -3.39
C ALA A 140 1.55 -6.07 -4.06
N THR A 141 1.03 -5.11 -3.31
CA THR A 141 0.26 -3.97 -3.81
C THR A 141 1.08 -2.70 -3.67
N GLY A 142 0.50 -1.54 -3.94
CA GLY A 142 1.21 -0.27 -3.83
C GLY A 142 0.40 0.78 -3.10
N TYR A 143 1.12 1.63 -2.37
CA TYR A 143 0.56 2.85 -1.77
C TYR A 143 1.45 4.06 -2.07
N TYR A 144 0.88 5.24 -1.89
CA TYR A 144 1.55 6.50 -2.16
C TYR A 144 1.06 7.56 -1.17
N GLU A 145 1.74 8.70 -1.10
CA GLU A 145 1.29 9.85 -0.34
C GLU A 145 0.39 10.73 -1.23
N PRO A 146 -0.94 10.71 -1.03
CA PRO A 146 -1.86 11.52 -1.82
C PRO A 146 -1.68 13.02 -1.50
N GLU A 147 -1.95 13.86 -2.50
CA GLU A 147 -2.07 15.29 -2.33
C GLU A 147 -3.48 15.72 -2.73
N ILE A 148 -4.20 16.34 -1.81
CA ILE A 148 -5.57 16.80 -2.00
C ILE A 148 -5.67 18.30 -1.69
N ALA A 149 -6.72 18.96 -2.20
CA ALA A 149 -7.00 20.34 -1.83
C ALA A 149 -7.50 20.43 -0.38
N GLY A 150 -6.88 21.31 0.41
CA GLY A 150 -7.21 21.49 1.83
C GLY A 150 -7.06 22.94 2.29
N SER A 151 -7.58 23.23 3.49
CA SER A 151 -7.47 24.55 4.13
C SER A 151 -7.25 24.38 5.63
N ARG A 152 -6.52 25.30 6.26
CA ARG A 152 -6.35 25.34 7.72
C ARG A 152 -7.60 25.86 8.46
N THR A 153 -8.49 26.53 7.75
CA THR A 153 -9.73 27.10 8.31
C THR A 153 -10.91 26.70 7.46
N PRO A 154 -12.13 26.59 8.06
CA PRO A 154 -13.33 26.35 7.28
C PRO A 154 -13.61 27.56 6.37
N GLN A 155 -13.87 27.30 5.09
CA GLN A 155 -14.21 28.32 4.11
C GLN A 155 -14.98 27.69 2.94
N PRO A 156 -15.62 28.48 2.07
CA PRO A 156 -16.34 27.97 0.90
C PRO A 156 -15.46 27.03 0.07
N GLY A 157 -15.98 25.84 -0.25
CA GLY A 157 -15.24 24.81 -0.99
C GLY A 157 -14.36 23.89 -0.11
N TYR A 158 -14.23 24.16 1.20
CA TYR A 158 -13.45 23.35 2.14
C TYR A 158 -14.31 23.03 3.37
N ALA A 159 -15.19 22.05 3.22
CA ALA A 159 -16.22 21.74 4.21
C ALA A 159 -16.01 20.41 4.95
N VAL A 160 -15.05 19.59 4.53
CA VAL A 160 -14.83 18.25 5.10
C VAL A 160 -13.79 18.33 6.22
N PRO A 161 -14.18 18.21 7.50
CA PRO A 161 -13.27 18.38 8.62
C PRO A 161 -12.27 17.21 8.71
N ILE A 162 -11.01 17.54 8.94
CA ILE A 162 -9.92 16.61 9.22
C ILE A 162 -9.62 16.70 10.70
N TYR A 163 -9.91 15.63 11.43
CA TYR A 163 -9.81 15.62 12.88
C TYR A 163 -8.47 15.04 13.37
N ARG A 164 -7.92 15.65 14.43
CA ARG A 164 -6.91 15.01 15.29
C ARG A 164 -7.56 13.92 16.14
N ARG A 165 -6.72 13.04 16.68
CA ARG A 165 -7.18 12.01 17.61
C ARG A 165 -7.90 12.62 18.79
N PRO A 166 -9.15 12.23 19.05
CA PRO A 166 -9.89 12.69 20.22
C PRO A 166 -9.23 12.23 21.53
N PRO A 167 -9.16 13.07 22.56
CA PRO A 167 -8.53 12.72 23.83
C PRO A 167 -9.30 11.64 24.62
N ASP A 168 -10.59 11.47 24.35
CA ASP A 168 -11.46 10.45 24.92
C ASP A 168 -11.41 9.11 24.15
N LEU A 169 -10.62 9.01 23.07
CA LEU A 169 -10.37 7.75 22.37
C LEU A 169 -9.32 6.95 23.13
N ILE A 170 -9.78 5.95 23.87
CA ILE A 170 -8.96 5.06 24.71
C ILE A 170 -8.62 3.81 23.90
N GLU A 171 -7.35 3.41 23.92
CA GLU A 171 -6.91 2.10 23.47
C GLU A 171 -6.70 1.20 24.70
N ALA A 172 -7.45 0.12 24.80
CA ALA A 172 -7.33 -0.87 25.86
C ALA A 172 -6.54 -2.09 25.34
N ASP A 173 -5.41 -2.39 26.01
CA ASP A 173 -4.66 -3.62 25.77
C ASP A 173 -5.30 -4.74 26.61
N LEU A 174 -5.96 -5.68 25.94
CA LEU A 174 -6.65 -6.78 26.59
C LEU A 174 -5.68 -7.78 27.22
N GLY A 175 -4.43 -7.81 26.78
CA GLY A 175 -3.39 -8.65 27.38
C GLY A 175 -3.09 -8.32 28.84
N LEU A 176 -3.48 -7.12 29.31
CA LEU A 176 -3.42 -6.76 30.74
C LEU A 176 -4.48 -7.44 31.59
N PHE A 177 -5.52 -8.01 30.99
CA PHE A 177 -6.66 -8.64 31.68
C PHE A 177 -6.58 -10.17 31.65
N GLY A 178 -5.81 -10.75 30.74
CA GLY A 178 -5.63 -12.20 30.63
C GLY A 178 -4.60 -12.58 29.58
N ALA A 179 -3.85 -13.64 29.84
CA ALA A 179 -2.77 -14.10 28.94
C ALA A 179 -3.31 -14.56 27.58
N GLU A 180 -4.52 -15.09 27.53
CA GLU A 180 -5.23 -15.52 26.31
C GLU A 180 -5.56 -14.36 25.37
N TRP A 181 -5.53 -13.11 25.87
CA TRP A 181 -5.85 -11.89 25.12
C TRP A 181 -4.59 -11.12 24.72
N LYS A 182 -3.43 -11.68 24.98
CA LYS A 182 -2.13 -11.05 24.67
C LYS A 182 -2.05 -10.62 23.21
N GLY A 183 -1.69 -9.35 23.02
CA GLY A 183 -1.59 -8.73 21.69
C GLY A 183 -2.92 -8.26 21.08
N ARG A 184 -4.05 -8.46 21.79
CA ARG A 184 -5.35 -7.95 21.35
C ARG A 184 -5.61 -6.58 21.96
N LYS A 185 -5.97 -5.63 21.12
CA LYS A 185 -6.29 -4.26 21.51
C LYS A 185 -7.66 -3.88 20.97
N ILE A 186 -8.43 -3.15 21.77
CA ILE A 186 -9.70 -2.56 21.35
C ILE A 186 -9.65 -1.04 21.59
N ARG A 187 -10.48 -0.30 20.85
CA ARG A 187 -10.60 1.15 20.99
C ARG A 187 -12.03 1.54 21.24
N GLY A 188 -12.20 2.52 22.14
CA GLY A 188 -13.52 2.98 22.54
C GLY A 188 -13.42 4.25 23.40
N ARG A 189 -14.50 4.57 24.07
CA ARG A 189 -14.58 5.66 25.05
C ARG A 189 -15.31 5.20 26.30
N ILE A 190 -15.22 5.99 27.38
CA ILE A 190 -16.04 5.78 28.57
C ILE A 190 -17.33 6.61 28.41
N GLU A 191 -18.46 5.95 28.57
CA GLU A 191 -19.78 6.56 28.54
C GLU A 191 -20.66 5.91 29.62
N GLY A 192 -21.18 6.74 30.53
CA GLY A 192 -21.97 6.23 31.67
C GLY A 192 -21.24 5.19 32.53
N GLY A 193 -19.91 5.33 32.70
CA GLY A 193 -19.07 4.38 33.46
C GLY A 193 -18.79 3.05 32.72
N LYS A 194 -19.18 2.93 31.46
CA LYS A 194 -18.93 1.74 30.63
C LYS A 194 -17.94 2.07 29.53
N PHE A 195 -17.06 1.11 29.18
CA PHE A 195 -16.27 1.18 27.98
C PHE A 195 -17.12 0.75 26.78
N VAL A 196 -17.33 1.66 25.85
CA VAL A 196 -18.18 1.45 24.67
C VAL A 196 -17.37 1.70 23.38
N PRO A 197 -17.76 1.10 22.24
CA PRO A 197 -17.11 1.39 20.95
C PRO A 197 -17.11 2.89 20.65
N TYR A 198 -16.06 3.38 20.00
CA TYR A 198 -16.04 4.75 19.52
C TYR A 198 -17.00 4.96 18.36
N SER A 199 -17.39 6.22 18.12
CA SER A 199 -18.25 6.60 16.99
C SER A 199 -17.70 6.08 15.66
N ASP A 200 -18.56 5.49 14.84
CA ASP A 200 -18.19 5.05 13.50
C ASP A 200 -18.12 6.22 12.50
N ARG A 201 -17.70 5.92 11.28
CA ARG A 201 -17.60 6.91 10.20
C ARG A 201 -18.90 7.70 10.02
N ALA A 202 -20.04 7.03 9.92
CA ALA A 202 -21.32 7.69 9.68
C ALA A 202 -21.67 8.68 10.78
N ALA A 203 -21.48 8.29 12.05
CA ALA A 203 -21.71 9.17 13.19
C ALA A 203 -20.76 10.38 13.19
N ILE A 204 -19.47 10.17 12.88
CA ILE A 204 -18.47 11.24 12.81
C ILE A 204 -18.81 12.21 11.67
N GLU A 205 -19.13 11.73 10.48
CA GLU A 205 -19.54 12.55 9.33
C GLU A 205 -20.87 13.30 9.57
N ASN A 206 -21.74 12.74 10.42
CA ASN A 206 -22.98 13.40 10.86
C ASN A 206 -22.76 14.36 12.06
N GLY A 207 -21.51 14.64 12.45
CA GLY A 207 -21.17 15.67 13.41
C GLY A 207 -20.94 15.21 14.84
N ALA A 208 -20.74 13.91 15.13
CA ALA A 208 -20.43 13.41 16.47
C ALA A 208 -19.20 14.07 17.13
N LEU A 209 -18.32 14.69 16.34
CA LEU A 209 -17.13 15.41 16.80
C LEU A 209 -17.23 16.93 16.60
N ALA A 210 -18.30 17.43 16.01
CA ALA A 210 -18.46 18.86 15.73
C ALA A 210 -18.44 19.71 17.03
N GLY A 211 -17.82 20.88 16.96
CA GLY A 211 -17.75 21.82 18.10
C GLY A 211 -16.80 21.39 19.22
N ARG A 212 -16.03 20.31 19.04
CA ARG A 212 -15.07 19.83 20.05
C ARG A 212 -13.66 20.44 19.88
N GLY A 213 -13.44 21.27 18.86
CA GLY A 213 -12.15 21.88 18.57
C GLY A 213 -11.09 20.86 18.19
N LEU A 214 -11.50 19.79 17.52
CA LEU A 214 -10.62 18.69 17.10
C LEU A 214 -10.15 18.84 15.65
N GLU A 215 -10.69 19.78 14.91
CA GLU A 215 -10.36 20.05 13.52
C GLU A 215 -8.94 20.62 13.40
N ILE A 216 -8.10 20.01 12.57
CA ILE A 216 -6.74 20.49 12.26
C ILE A 216 -6.68 21.13 10.86
N ALA A 217 -7.60 20.76 9.99
CA ALA A 217 -7.74 21.25 8.62
C ALA A 217 -9.11 20.85 8.06
N TRP A 218 -9.41 21.29 6.84
CA TRP A 218 -10.62 20.95 6.07
C TRP A 218 -10.23 20.55 4.65
N ALA A 219 -10.73 19.42 4.17
CA ALA A 219 -10.56 19.00 2.78
C ALA A 219 -11.68 19.57 1.90
N ALA A 220 -11.41 19.73 0.61
CA ALA A 220 -12.38 20.18 -0.37
C ALA A 220 -13.30 19.04 -0.84
N ASP A 221 -12.76 17.84 -1.06
CA ASP A 221 -13.46 16.70 -1.65
C ASP A 221 -13.52 15.54 -0.65
N PRO A 222 -14.73 15.09 -0.24
CA PRO A 222 -14.88 13.98 0.70
C PRO A 222 -14.40 12.64 0.14
N ILE A 223 -14.43 12.43 -1.18
CA ILE A 223 -13.96 11.21 -1.83
C ILE A 223 -12.42 11.16 -1.76
N GLU A 224 -11.75 12.25 -2.12
CA GLU A 224 -10.29 12.32 -2.01
C GLU A 224 -9.82 12.16 -0.56
N PHE A 225 -10.54 12.78 0.39
CA PHE A 225 -10.22 12.62 1.81
C PHE A 225 -10.46 11.17 2.30
N PHE A 226 -11.53 10.51 1.85
CA PHE A 226 -11.74 9.10 2.16
C PHE A 226 -10.55 8.23 1.72
N PHE A 227 -10.05 8.43 0.50
CA PHE A 227 -8.88 7.68 0.01
C PHE A 227 -7.59 8.08 0.74
N LEU A 228 -7.43 9.34 1.13
CA LEU A 228 -6.31 9.77 1.97
C LEU A 228 -6.34 9.06 3.34
N GLN A 229 -7.52 8.87 3.94
CA GLN A 229 -7.66 8.08 5.17
C GLN A 229 -7.24 6.62 4.97
N VAL A 230 -7.55 6.02 3.81
CA VAL A 230 -7.10 4.65 3.46
C VAL A 230 -5.58 4.58 3.35
N GLN A 231 -4.92 5.62 2.81
CA GLN A 231 -3.46 5.70 2.69
C GLN A 231 -2.76 5.99 4.04
N GLY A 232 -3.47 6.59 5.00
CA GLY A 232 -2.96 6.87 6.36
C GLY A 232 -2.05 8.10 6.47
N SER A 233 -1.62 8.70 5.38
CA SER A 233 -0.90 9.97 5.34
C SER A 233 -1.20 10.71 4.05
N GLY A 234 -0.92 12.02 4.01
CA GLY A 234 -1.12 12.79 2.79
C GLY A 234 -0.67 14.25 2.93
N ARG A 235 -0.81 14.95 1.83
CA ARG A 235 -0.47 16.35 1.68
C ARG A 235 -1.73 17.15 1.38
N LEU A 236 -1.92 18.25 2.07
CA LEU A 236 -2.98 19.21 1.82
C LEU A 236 -2.35 20.40 1.08
N ARG A 237 -2.75 20.61 -0.16
CA ARG A 237 -2.40 21.82 -0.90
C ARG A 237 -3.32 22.93 -0.44
N LEU A 238 -2.76 23.91 0.25
CA LEU A 238 -3.49 25.05 0.81
C LEU A 238 -3.77 26.12 -0.26
N PRO A 239 -4.78 27.00 -0.04
CA PRO A 239 -5.15 28.05 -1.00
C PRO A 239 -4.00 29.04 -1.31
N ASP A 240 -3.05 29.22 -0.40
CA ASP A 240 -1.85 30.05 -0.55
C ASP A 240 -0.71 29.34 -1.30
N GLY A 241 -0.94 28.08 -1.75
CA GLY A 241 0.05 27.26 -2.43
C GLY A 241 0.99 26.51 -1.49
N GLN A 242 0.93 26.75 -0.18
CA GLN A 242 1.71 25.97 0.78
C GLN A 242 1.19 24.53 0.88
N VAL A 243 2.02 23.64 1.39
CA VAL A 243 1.70 22.25 1.61
C VAL A 243 1.73 21.94 3.11
N MET A 244 0.59 21.55 3.66
CA MET A 244 0.48 21.00 5.00
C MET A 244 0.50 19.48 4.90
N ARG A 245 1.41 18.82 5.62
CA ARG A 245 1.49 17.37 5.65
C ARG A 245 0.76 16.83 6.86
N ILE A 246 -0.02 15.78 6.65
CA ILE A 246 -0.74 15.09 7.71
C ILE A 246 -0.41 13.59 7.70
N GLY A 247 -0.33 13.01 8.88
CA GLY A 247 -0.08 11.59 9.05
C GLY A 247 -0.96 10.98 10.12
N TYR A 248 -1.04 9.67 10.10
CA TYR A 248 -1.84 8.85 11.01
C TYR A 248 -1.56 9.19 12.48
N ASP A 249 -2.63 9.40 13.24
CA ASP A 249 -2.59 9.66 14.69
C ASP A 249 -3.48 8.70 15.48
N GLY A 250 -4.19 7.82 14.79
CA GLY A 250 -5.07 6.83 15.36
C GLY A 250 -6.27 6.56 14.47
N GLN A 251 -7.06 5.56 14.84
CA GLN A 251 -8.33 5.23 14.20
C GLN A 251 -9.37 4.86 15.28
N ASN A 252 -10.65 4.93 14.92
CA ASN A 252 -11.77 4.81 15.85
C ASN A 252 -12.04 3.39 16.42
N GLY A 253 -11.26 2.37 16.07
CA GLY A 253 -11.45 1.00 16.56
C GLY A 253 -12.50 0.18 15.82
N GLN A 254 -13.15 0.76 14.82
CA GLN A 254 -14.12 0.06 13.98
C GLN A 254 -13.43 -0.73 12.85
N ASP A 255 -14.09 -1.76 12.35
CA ASP A 255 -13.57 -2.61 11.29
C ASP A 255 -13.42 -1.84 9.97
N TYR A 256 -12.35 -2.16 9.27
CA TYR A 256 -12.12 -1.67 7.91
C TYR A 256 -12.86 -2.54 6.89
N VAL A 257 -13.64 -1.91 6.02
CA VAL A 257 -14.30 -2.54 4.89
C VAL A 257 -13.84 -1.90 3.59
N GLY A 258 -13.27 -2.70 2.68
CA GLY A 258 -12.83 -2.25 1.37
C GLY A 258 -14.00 -2.03 0.42
N ILE A 259 -14.37 -0.78 0.16
CA ILE A 259 -15.53 -0.44 -0.69
C ILE A 259 -15.40 -0.94 -2.13
N GLY A 260 -14.18 -1.12 -2.64
CA GLY A 260 -13.95 -1.72 -3.96
C GLY A 260 -14.38 -3.19 -4.04
N ALA A 261 -14.28 -3.94 -2.94
CA ALA A 261 -14.83 -5.30 -2.86
C ALA A 261 -16.37 -5.27 -2.91
N LEU A 262 -16.98 -4.39 -2.13
CA LEU A 262 -18.44 -4.22 -2.11
C LEU A 262 -18.99 -3.87 -3.50
N LEU A 263 -18.33 -2.96 -4.21
CA LEU A 263 -18.73 -2.60 -5.59
C LEU A 263 -18.69 -3.79 -6.54
N ARG A 264 -17.63 -4.61 -6.49
CA ARG A 264 -17.51 -5.81 -7.31
C ARG A 264 -18.56 -6.86 -6.95
N ASP A 265 -18.69 -7.15 -5.65
CA ASP A 265 -19.57 -8.20 -5.15
C ASP A 265 -21.05 -7.89 -5.43
N ARG A 266 -21.39 -6.60 -5.55
CA ARG A 266 -22.74 -6.12 -5.93
C ARG A 266 -22.92 -5.91 -7.43
N GLY A 267 -21.88 -6.13 -8.24
CA GLY A 267 -21.94 -5.90 -9.68
C GLY A 267 -22.13 -4.44 -10.09
N LEU A 268 -21.74 -3.49 -9.21
CA LEU A 268 -21.90 -2.05 -9.42
C LEU A 268 -20.75 -1.43 -10.23
N ILE A 269 -19.66 -2.16 -10.41
CA ILE A 269 -18.50 -1.72 -11.19
C ILE A 269 -18.11 -2.81 -12.19
N GLU A 270 -17.79 -2.40 -13.41
CA GLU A 270 -17.41 -3.33 -14.47
C GLU A 270 -16.12 -4.10 -14.14
N PRO A 271 -15.99 -5.36 -14.59
CA PRO A 271 -14.73 -6.09 -14.49
C PRO A 271 -13.55 -5.27 -15.05
N GLY A 272 -12.48 -5.16 -14.29
CA GLY A 272 -11.29 -4.39 -14.66
C GLY A 272 -11.32 -2.90 -14.29
N LYS A 273 -12.46 -2.34 -13.89
CA LYS A 273 -12.57 -0.94 -13.44
C LYS A 273 -12.48 -0.77 -11.91
N SER A 274 -12.17 -1.80 -11.16
CA SER A 274 -12.01 -1.75 -9.69
C SER A 274 -10.67 -1.17 -9.22
N SER A 275 -9.97 -0.43 -10.06
CA SER A 275 -8.84 0.42 -9.63
C SER A 275 -9.34 1.57 -8.75
N MET A 276 -8.45 2.20 -7.98
CA MET A 276 -8.81 3.37 -7.18
C MET A 276 -9.46 4.47 -8.02
N GLN A 277 -8.96 4.75 -9.22
CA GLN A 277 -9.52 5.72 -10.14
C GLN A 277 -10.94 5.36 -10.56
N GLY A 278 -11.17 4.11 -10.99
CA GLY A 278 -12.51 3.66 -11.39
C GLY A 278 -13.52 3.71 -10.24
N ILE A 279 -13.08 3.41 -9.01
CA ILE A 279 -13.94 3.56 -7.82
C ILE A 279 -14.25 5.03 -7.56
N MET A 280 -13.28 5.93 -7.65
CA MET A 280 -13.50 7.37 -7.49
C MET A 280 -14.43 7.93 -8.57
N GLU A 281 -14.30 7.48 -9.82
CA GLU A 281 -15.21 7.83 -10.91
C GLU A 281 -16.63 7.37 -10.62
N TRP A 282 -16.80 6.13 -10.16
CA TRP A 282 -18.10 5.60 -9.78
C TRP A 282 -18.74 6.40 -8.64
N LEU A 283 -17.97 6.69 -7.58
CA LEU A 283 -18.45 7.50 -6.44
C LEU A 283 -18.90 8.91 -6.84
N ARG A 284 -18.18 9.54 -7.79
CA ARG A 284 -18.56 10.86 -8.33
C ARG A 284 -19.79 10.82 -9.21
N ALA A 285 -19.97 9.73 -9.96
CA ALA A 285 -21.15 9.52 -10.79
C ALA A 285 -22.42 9.17 -9.97
N HIS A 286 -22.25 8.67 -8.74
CA HIS A 286 -23.34 8.21 -7.86
C HIS A 286 -23.20 8.84 -6.45
N PRO A 287 -23.40 10.16 -6.28
CA PRO A 287 -23.03 10.87 -5.06
C PRO A 287 -23.75 10.38 -3.80
N GLU A 288 -25.02 10.01 -3.89
CA GLU A 288 -25.79 9.55 -2.72
C GLU A 288 -25.44 8.08 -2.37
N GLU A 289 -25.45 7.19 -3.35
CA GLU A 289 -25.06 5.79 -3.18
C GLU A 289 -23.58 5.69 -2.79
N GLY A 290 -22.74 6.55 -3.36
CA GLY A 290 -21.30 6.61 -3.08
C GLY A 290 -21.04 7.04 -1.64
N ARG A 291 -21.80 8.01 -1.12
CA ARG A 291 -21.73 8.40 0.30
C ARG A 291 -22.16 7.25 1.20
N ALA A 292 -23.29 6.60 0.89
CA ALA A 292 -23.75 5.45 1.64
C ALA A 292 -22.70 4.31 1.65
N LEU A 293 -22.12 4.01 0.48
CA LEU A 293 -21.08 2.98 0.32
C LEU A 293 -19.82 3.31 1.13
N MET A 294 -19.33 4.56 1.09
CA MET A 294 -18.15 4.95 1.89
C MET A 294 -18.41 4.79 3.40
N ARG A 295 -19.63 4.97 3.87
CA ARG A 295 -20.03 4.80 5.28
C ARG A 295 -20.11 3.34 5.72
N GLU A 296 -20.20 2.39 4.81
CA GLU A 296 -20.07 0.96 5.14
C GLU A 296 -18.67 0.60 5.63
N ASN A 297 -17.64 1.35 5.20
CA ASN A 297 -16.36 1.33 5.88
C ASN A 297 -16.47 2.15 7.19
N ARG A 298 -16.78 1.47 8.30
CA ARG A 298 -16.99 2.08 9.61
C ARG A 298 -15.70 2.68 10.22
N SER A 299 -14.52 2.25 9.72
CA SER A 299 -13.23 2.75 10.18
C SER A 299 -13.05 4.22 9.79
N PHE A 300 -12.60 5.04 10.74
CA PHE A 300 -12.26 6.46 10.54
C PHE A 300 -10.88 6.75 11.10
N VAL A 301 -10.01 7.36 10.27
CA VAL A 301 -8.63 7.70 10.64
C VAL A 301 -8.54 9.14 11.10
N PHE A 302 -7.84 9.35 12.22
CA PHE A 302 -7.47 10.64 12.77
C PHE A 302 -6.04 11.00 12.38
N PHE A 303 -5.77 12.29 12.25
CA PHE A 303 -4.51 12.80 11.73
C PHE A 303 -3.83 13.77 12.68
N ARG A 304 -2.52 13.92 12.52
CA ARG A 304 -1.74 15.01 13.07
C ARG A 304 -0.94 15.71 11.97
N GLU A 305 -0.62 16.97 12.17
CA GLU A 305 0.32 17.67 11.28
C GLU A 305 1.73 17.09 11.44
N LEU A 306 2.40 16.88 10.32
CA LEU A 306 3.78 16.39 10.24
C LEU A 306 4.70 17.54 9.89
N THR A 307 5.70 17.81 10.74
CA THR A 307 6.69 18.87 10.56
C THR A 307 8.03 18.37 10.03
N GLY A 308 8.22 17.05 9.88
CA GLY A 308 9.46 16.43 9.40
C GLY A 308 9.53 16.24 7.89
N ALA A 309 10.67 15.73 7.43
CA ALA A 309 10.92 15.39 6.04
C ALA A 309 10.29 14.03 5.70
N GLY A 310 9.18 13.99 5.00
CA GLY A 310 8.55 12.78 4.46
C GLY A 310 7.43 12.19 5.34
N PRO A 311 6.57 11.32 4.78
CA PRO A 311 5.60 10.57 5.54
C PRO A 311 6.31 9.64 6.54
N VAL A 312 5.64 9.37 7.66
CA VAL A 312 6.20 8.58 8.76
C VAL A 312 5.51 7.22 8.77
N GLY A 313 6.29 6.15 8.66
CA GLY A 313 5.81 4.78 8.74
C GLY A 313 5.60 4.28 10.17
N ALA A 314 5.23 3.01 10.31
CA ALA A 314 4.92 2.37 11.59
C ALA A 314 6.10 2.34 12.59
N LEU A 315 7.33 2.50 12.11
CA LEU A 315 8.51 2.66 12.96
C LEU A 315 8.62 4.06 13.60
N GLY A 316 7.75 5.01 13.26
CA GLY A 316 7.91 6.41 13.64
C GLY A 316 9.03 7.12 12.88
N LEU A 317 9.50 6.53 11.79
CA LEU A 317 10.62 6.99 10.97
C LEU A 317 10.13 7.41 9.58
N PRO A 318 10.81 8.35 8.90
CA PRO A 318 10.49 8.71 7.53
C PRO A 318 10.56 7.49 6.61
N VAL A 319 9.55 7.36 5.73
CA VAL A 319 9.52 6.35 4.67
C VAL A 319 9.96 6.96 3.34
N THR A 320 10.62 6.15 2.52
CA THR A 320 11.20 6.58 1.24
C THR A 320 10.50 5.87 0.08
N GLY A 321 10.03 6.64 -0.88
CA GLY A 321 9.41 6.09 -2.09
C GLY A 321 10.36 5.15 -2.84
N ARG A 322 9.83 4.07 -3.43
CA ARG A 322 10.58 3.04 -4.18
C ARG A 322 11.64 2.31 -3.33
N THR A 323 11.51 2.38 -1.99
CA THR A 323 12.47 1.78 -1.06
C THR A 323 11.77 1.17 0.15
N THR A 324 10.76 1.84 0.68
CA THR A 324 10.01 1.35 1.84
C THR A 324 8.87 0.44 1.43
N VAL A 325 8.66 -0.64 2.19
CA VAL A 325 7.53 -1.55 2.03
C VAL A 325 6.80 -1.71 3.37
N ALA A 326 5.46 -1.77 3.31
CA ALA A 326 4.65 -2.18 4.43
C ALA A 326 4.51 -3.72 4.45
N ALA A 327 4.59 -4.30 5.65
CA ALA A 327 4.52 -5.74 5.87
C ALA A 327 3.81 -6.07 7.18
N ASP A 328 3.42 -7.33 7.37
CA ASP A 328 2.88 -7.80 8.65
C ASP A 328 4.02 -8.07 9.64
N PRO A 329 4.07 -7.36 10.78
CA PRO A 329 5.13 -7.54 11.78
C PRO A 329 5.10 -8.92 12.47
N ALA A 330 4.05 -9.70 12.31
CA ALA A 330 4.03 -11.10 12.74
C ALA A 330 4.86 -12.00 11.83
N PHE A 331 5.19 -11.55 10.60
CA PHE A 331 5.92 -12.36 9.62
C PHE A 331 7.24 -11.72 9.18
N VAL A 332 7.39 -10.41 9.35
CA VAL A 332 8.56 -9.64 8.90
C VAL A 332 9.08 -8.77 10.04
N PRO A 333 10.35 -8.90 10.45
CA PRO A 333 10.93 -7.97 11.41
C PRO A 333 10.90 -6.55 10.83
N LEU A 334 10.20 -5.62 11.49
CA LEU A 334 10.14 -4.25 10.99
C LEU A 334 11.53 -3.58 11.06
N GLY A 335 11.96 -3.05 9.95
CA GLY A 335 13.29 -2.52 9.68
C GLY A 335 14.17 -3.48 8.85
N ALA A 336 13.76 -4.74 8.70
CA ALA A 336 14.50 -5.71 7.91
C ALA A 336 14.41 -5.42 6.40
N PRO A 337 15.49 -5.67 5.63
CA PRO A 337 15.43 -5.66 4.18
C PRO A 337 14.66 -6.88 3.64
N VAL A 338 13.96 -6.67 2.53
CA VAL A 338 13.16 -7.68 1.83
C VAL A 338 13.48 -7.61 0.34
N TRP A 339 13.79 -8.75 -0.27
CA TRP A 339 13.86 -8.87 -1.71
C TRP A 339 12.54 -9.36 -2.28
N LEU A 340 12.00 -8.65 -3.26
CA LEU A 340 10.81 -9.02 -4.02
C LEU A 340 11.20 -9.40 -5.45
N ALA A 341 10.77 -10.58 -5.91
CA ALA A 341 10.88 -11.04 -7.29
C ALA A 341 9.46 -11.27 -7.83
N LEU A 342 8.91 -10.27 -8.51
CA LEU A 342 7.51 -10.22 -8.90
C LEU A 342 7.34 -10.19 -10.42
N ASP A 343 6.15 -10.53 -10.90
CA ASP A 343 5.71 -10.33 -12.28
C ASP A 343 5.53 -8.85 -12.67
N ARG A 344 5.86 -7.93 -11.75
CA ARG A 344 5.88 -6.48 -11.89
C ARG A 344 7.32 -5.99 -11.70
N PRO A 345 8.07 -5.76 -12.81
CA PRO A 345 9.48 -5.38 -12.74
C PRO A 345 9.75 -4.13 -11.91
N GLU A 346 8.83 -3.15 -11.93
CA GLU A 346 8.95 -1.91 -11.18
C GLU A 346 8.91 -2.10 -9.66
N ALA A 347 8.29 -3.19 -9.18
CA ALA A 347 8.22 -3.54 -7.77
C ALA A 347 9.23 -4.63 -7.37
N SER A 348 9.92 -5.25 -8.34
CA SER A 348 10.98 -6.22 -8.08
C SER A 348 12.24 -5.50 -7.63
N GLY A 349 12.92 -6.05 -6.62
CA GLY A 349 14.14 -5.48 -6.07
C GLY A 349 14.19 -5.48 -4.56
N LEU A 350 15.12 -4.69 -4.03
CA LEU A 350 15.39 -4.59 -2.60
C LEU A 350 14.56 -3.48 -1.94
N TRP A 351 13.80 -3.85 -0.93
CA TRP A 351 12.94 -2.99 -0.12
C TRP A 351 13.33 -3.08 1.36
N VAL A 352 12.86 -2.14 2.19
CA VAL A 352 13.03 -2.17 3.65
C VAL A 352 11.65 -2.08 4.31
N ALA A 353 11.34 -3.03 5.20
CA ALA A 353 10.04 -3.13 5.86
C ALA A 353 9.91 -2.09 6.99
N GLN A 354 9.55 -0.86 6.67
CA GLN A 354 9.48 0.26 7.63
C GLN A 354 8.04 0.65 8.01
N ASP A 355 7.06 0.01 7.37
CA ASP A 355 5.66 0.35 7.56
C ASP A 355 4.77 -0.88 7.74
N THR A 356 3.52 -0.64 8.13
CA THR A 356 2.48 -1.67 8.30
C THR A 356 1.16 -1.15 7.74
N GLY A 357 0.26 -2.06 7.38
CA GLY A 357 -1.08 -1.69 6.93
C GLY A 357 -2.16 -2.58 7.56
N GLY A 358 -3.35 -2.03 7.79
CA GLY A 358 -4.50 -2.78 8.31
C GLY A 358 -4.88 -3.97 7.44
N ALA A 359 -4.74 -3.82 6.11
CA ALA A 359 -5.00 -4.85 5.11
C ALA A 359 -3.76 -5.68 4.74
N ILE A 360 -2.57 -5.35 5.29
CA ILE A 360 -1.32 -6.04 4.99
C ILE A 360 -1.09 -7.09 6.07
N LYS A 361 -1.71 -8.26 5.89
CA LYS A 361 -1.71 -9.34 6.86
C LYS A 361 -1.28 -10.67 6.24
N GLY A 362 -0.51 -11.43 7.01
CA GLY A 362 -0.04 -12.76 6.64
C GLY A 362 1.36 -12.78 6.06
N ALA A 363 1.89 -14.00 5.86
CA ALA A 363 3.20 -14.24 5.29
C ALA A 363 3.28 -13.72 3.85
N ASN A 364 4.40 -13.08 3.50
CA ASN A 364 4.72 -12.61 2.15
C ASN A 364 3.66 -11.68 1.52
N ARG A 365 2.88 -10.96 2.35
CA ARG A 365 1.97 -9.90 1.94
C ARG A 365 2.65 -8.56 2.14
N PHE A 366 2.82 -7.82 1.05
CA PHE A 366 3.54 -6.55 1.04
C PHE A 366 2.71 -5.44 0.40
N ASP A 367 3.06 -4.18 0.74
CA ASP A 367 2.54 -2.99 0.10
C ASP A 367 3.70 -2.02 -0.15
N THR A 368 4.04 -1.78 -1.41
CA THR A 368 5.22 -1.02 -1.82
C THR A 368 4.91 0.48 -1.83
N PHE A 369 5.75 1.29 -1.19
CA PHE A 369 5.60 2.75 -1.14
C PHE A 369 6.22 3.42 -2.37
N TRP A 370 5.43 4.21 -3.09
CA TRP A 370 5.86 4.84 -4.33
C TRP A 370 6.20 6.33 -4.21
N GLY A 371 6.08 6.91 -2.99
CA GLY A 371 6.31 8.33 -2.75
C GLY A 371 5.05 9.16 -2.96
N ALA A 372 5.18 10.38 -3.48
CA ALA A 372 4.09 11.32 -3.68
C ALA A 372 3.98 11.76 -5.15
N GLY A 373 2.84 12.35 -5.50
CA GLY A 373 2.59 12.91 -6.82
C GLY A 373 1.91 11.95 -7.79
N GLU A 374 1.66 12.43 -9.01
CA GLU A 374 0.81 11.73 -9.98
C GLU A 374 1.43 10.42 -10.50
N GLU A 375 2.75 10.38 -10.69
CA GLU A 375 3.45 9.15 -11.09
C GLU A 375 3.31 8.07 -10.00
N ALA A 376 3.53 8.44 -8.74
CA ALA A 376 3.37 7.54 -7.60
C ALA A 376 1.93 7.02 -7.49
N ARG A 377 0.94 7.92 -7.66
CA ARG A 377 -0.48 7.58 -7.71
C ARG A 377 -0.80 6.57 -8.80
N ARG A 378 -0.31 6.80 -10.02
CA ARG A 378 -0.53 5.93 -11.17
C ARG A 378 0.07 4.54 -10.95
N ILE A 379 1.30 4.46 -10.44
CA ILE A 379 1.97 3.18 -10.18
C ILE A 379 1.29 2.44 -9.03
N ALA A 380 1.10 3.11 -7.89
CA ALA A 380 0.49 2.51 -6.71
C ALA A 380 -0.94 2.05 -6.97
N GLY A 381 -1.76 2.87 -7.64
CA GLY A 381 -3.14 2.52 -8.00
C GLY A 381 -3.24 1.33 -8.96
N GLY A 382 -2.17 1.06 -9.70
CA GLY A 382 -2.02 -0.05 -10.62
C GLY A 382 -1.24 -1.24 -10.10
N MET A 383 -0.71 -1.20 -8.88
CA MET A 383 0.21 -2.21 -8.38
C MET A 383 -0.52 -3.43 -7.82
N SER A 384 -0.32 -4.57 -8.48
CA SER A 384 -0.68 -5.89 -7.99
C SER A 384 0.31 -6.89 -8.58
N GLY A 385 1.38 -7.16 -7.87
CA GLY A 385 2.48 -8.06 -8.28
C GLY A 385 2.42 -9.38 -7.52
N ARG A 386 2.65 -10.47 -8.23
CA ARG A 386 2.77 -11.83 -7.68
C ARG A 386 4.13 -12.39 -8.00
N GLY A 387 4.63 -13.26 -7.12
CA GLY A 387 5.95 -13.87 -7.31
C GLY A 387 6.49 -14.46 -6.02
N GLU A 388 7.74 -14.19 -5.73
CA GLU A 388 8.44 -14.69 -4.54
C GLU A 388 9.02 -13.54 -3.70
N ALA A 389 9.22 -13.81 -2.41
CA ALA A 389 9.90 -12.89 -1.51
C ALA A 389 10.89 -13.61 -0.61
N TRP A 390 11.98 -12.92 -0.31
CA TRP A 390 12.97 -13.37 0.67
C TRP A 390 13.27 -12.25 1.66
N LEU A 391 13.20 -12.58 2.95
CA LEU A 391 13.66 -11.67 3.99
C LEU A 391 15.18 -11.74 4.04
N LEU A 392 15.83 -10.60 4.20
CA LEU A 392 17.27 -10.56 4.45
C LEU A 392 17.51 -10.40 5.96
N LEU A 393 17.99 -11.47 6.59
CA LEU A 393 18.30 -11.49 8.01
C LEU A 393 19.82 -11.43 8.22
N PRO A 394 20.32 -10.88 9.32
CA PRO A 394 21.74 -10.92 9.64
C PRO A 394 22.29 -12.35 9.59
N ARG A 395 23.49 -12.53 9.07
CA ARG A 395 24.12 -13.84 8.96
C ARG A 395 24.19 -14.57 10.29
N GLY A 396 23.89 -15.86 10.27
CA GLY A 396 23.87 -16.75 11.43
C GLY A 396 22.52 -16.84 12.14
N VAL A 397 21.55 -16.00 11.80
CA VAL A 397 20.20 -16.07 12.36
C VAL A 397 19.52 -17.39 11.97
N LEU A 398 19.63 -17.80 10.72
CA LEU A 398 19.03 -19.06 10.24
C LEU A 398 19.62 -20.28 10.94
N ALA A 399 20.94 -20.32 11.11
CA ALA A 399 21.62 -21.38 11.86
C ALA A 399 21.12 -21.48 13.32
N ARG A 400 20.93 -20.33 13.96
CA ARG A 400 20.34 -20.26 15.31
C ARG A 400 18.90 -20.78 15.36
N LEU A 401 18.09 -20.50 14.34
CA LEU A 401 16.71 -20.98 14.26
C LEU A 401 16.63 -22.48 14.01
N GLY A 402 17.53 -23.05 13.19
CA GLY A 402 17.62 -24.50 12.93
C GLY A 402 18.21 -25.31 14.08
N GLY A 403 19.13 -24.73 14.87
CA GLY A 403 19.77 -25.40 15.99
C GLY A 403 18.87 -25.61 17.23
N GLY A 404 17.69 -24.97 17.28
CA GLY A 404 16.74 -25.13 18.36
C GLY A 404 15.86 -26.39 18.31
N ASN A 405 15.83 -27.14 17.20
CA ASN A 405 15.00 -28.33 17.01
C ASN A 405 15.75 -29.67 17.19
N GLY A 406 17.03 -29.64 17.62
CA GLY A 406 17.87 -30.84 17.80
C GLY A 406 17.89 -31.46 19.20
N GLY A 407 17.00 -31.03 20.10
CA GLY A 407 16.87 -31.62 21.44
C GLY A 407 15.94 -32.82 21.46
N THR A 408 16.35 -33.95 20.91
CA THR A 408 15.75 -35.26 21.24
C THR A 408 15.93 -35.51 22.73
N ALA A 409 14.88 -35.38 23.49
CA ALA A 409 14.82 -35.94 24.83
C ALA A 409 14.91 -37.47 24.75
N THR A 410 16.12 -38.01 24.88
CA THR A 410 16.30 -39.40 25.32
C THR A 410 15.86 -39.45 26.78
N ARG A 411 14.71 -40.02 27.02
CA ARG A 411 14.30 -40.48 28.37
C ARG A 411 15.13 -41.67 28.73
N PRO A 412 15.55 -41.78 30.00
CA PRO A 412 16.09 -43.00 30.57
C PRO A 412 14.99 -44.06 30.79
#